data_9192359616b142b9931d1fe864641878
#
_entry.id   9192359616b142b9931d1fe864641878
#
_cell.length_a   1.000
_cell.length_b   1.000
_cell.length_c   1.000
_cell.angle_alpha   90.00
_cell.angle_beta   90.00
_cell.angle_gamma   90.00
#
_symmetry.space_group_name_H-M   'P 1'
#
loop_
_entity.id
_entity.type
_entity.pdbx_description
1 polymer ?
#
loop_
_entity_poly.entity_id
_entity_poly.type
_entity_poly.pdbx_seq_one_letter_code
_entity_poly.pdbx_strand_id
1 'polypeptide(L)'
;MAAGRGLRMMPLTTNTSKAMIQFNNAMLIGNSLKQLKKLDLQSISITVGYKGAELAEYAIKEGVHNIFNTNEKGNAWWMYNTLLKQLDAPLLVLTCDNIVEIDLEWISAQYLKHNSPTCMLIPVTPVDGIEGDFIQTKNNQIINLSRTEKTPIYGSGIQILNPKKINDCTEKADNFYDVWTQLIAQELLIASETYTKTWYSINTEAQLHTAEKLYT
;
A
#
# COMPACT_ATOMS: atom_id res chain seq x y z
N MET A 1 4.44 -3.05 -0.34
CA MET A 1 4.13 -4.37 0.26
C MET A 1 3.84 -5.37 -0.84
N ALA A 2 4.49 -6.56 -0.83
CA ALA A 2 4.44 -7.51 -1.97
C ALA A 2 4.40 -8.99 -1.54
N ALA A 3 4.06 -9.30 -0.30
CA ALA A 3 4.08 -10.65 0.25
C ALA A 3 2.87 -11.54 -0.17
N GLY A 4 1.84 -10.95 -0.74
CA GLY A 4 0.57 -11.62 -1.03
C GLY A 4 0.67 -12.70 -2.10
N ARG A 5 -0.02 -13.84 -1.89
CA ARG A 5 -0.08 -14.93 -2.85
C ARG A 5 -0.88 -14.60 -4.11
N GLY A 6 -1.92 -13.75 -4.00
CA GLY A 6 -2.77 -13.40 -5.13
C GLY A 6 -3.71 -14.53 -5.56
N LEU A 7 -4.38 -15.18 -4.62
CA LEU A 7 -5.28 -16.33 -4.90
C LEU A 7 -6.36 -16.04 -5.94
N ARG A 8 -6.88 -14.82 -6.00
CA ARG A 8 -7.89 -14.39 -6.99
C ARG A 8 -7.35 -14.29 -8.42
N MET A 9 -6.04 -14.39 -8.59
CA MET A 9 -5.36 -14.36 -9.90
C MET A 9 -4.91 -15.77 -10.37
N MET A 10 -5.34 -16.82 -9.69
CA MET A 10 -5.12 -18.19 -10.18
C MET A 10 -5.77 -18.38 -11.56
N PRO A 11 -5.12 -19.06 -12.53
CA PRO A 11 -3.89 -19.84 -12.37
C PRO A 11 -2.58 -19.05 -12.53
N LEU A 12 -2.60 -17.76 -12.88
CA LEU A 12 -1.39 -16.95 -13.13
C LEU A 12 -0.41 -16.95 -11.94
N THR A 13 -0.91 -17.05 -10.72
CA THR A 13 -0.12 -17.05 -9.48
C THR A 13 0.18 -18.46 -8.93
N THR A 14 0.02 -19.51 -9.73
CA THR A 14 0.34 -20.89 -9.29
C THR A 14 1.81 -21.04 -8.94
N ASN A 15 2.69 -20.53 -9.78
CA ASN A 15 4.13 -20.71 -9.69
C ASN A 15 4.91 -19.42 -9.42
N THR A 16 4.24 -18.27 -9.30
CA THR A 16 4.88 -16.98 -9.04
C THR A 16 4.05 -16.15 -8.07
N SER A 17 4.66 -15.15 -7.42
CA SER A 17 3.93 -14.20 -6.57
C SER A 17 3.14 -13.21 -7.43
N LYS A 18 2.06 -12.63 -6.88
CA LYS A 18 1.28 -11.59 -7.56
C LYS A 18 2.16 -10.41 -8.03
N ALA A 19 3.14 -10.03 -7.24
CA ALA A 19 4.07 -8.94 -7.55
C ALA A 19 4.93 -9.20 -8.80
N MET A 20 5.15 -10.47 -9.14
CA MET A 20 5.96 -10.94 -10.28
C MET A 20 5.11 -11.29 -11.51
N ILE A 21 3.82 -10.99 -11.53
CA ILE A 21 3.01 -11.11 -12.72
C ILE A 21 3.46 -10.05 -13.73
N GLN A 22 3.51 -10.43 -15.00
CA GLN A 22 3.83 -9.51 -16.08
C GLN A 22 2.68 -8.54 -16.32
N PHE A 23 3.02 -7.26 -16.41
CA PHE A 23 2.12 -6.17 -16.76
C PHE A 23 2.84 -5.22 -17.70
N ASN A 24 2.35 -5.11 -18.92
CA ASN A 24 3.05 -4.45 -20.01
C ASN A 24 4.48 -5.03 -20.15
N ASN A 25 5.50 -4.37 -20.36
CA ASN A 25 6.86 -4.89 -20.54
C ASN A 25 7.67 -5.03 -19.24
N ALA A 26 7.01 -5.09 -18.07
CA ALA A 26 7.66 -5.18 -16.75
C ALA A 26 6.89 -6.10 -15.81
N MET A 27 7.49 -6.46 -14.68
CA MET A 27 6.76 -7.07 -13.57
C MET A 27 5.84 -6.04 -12.91
N LEU A 28 4.71 -6.47 -12.37
CA LEU A 28 3.73 -5.59 -11.74
C LEU A 28 4.37 -4.67 -10.69
N ILE A 29 5.23 -5.22 -9.82
CA ILE A 29 6.02 -4.43 -8.85
C ILE A 29 7.06 -3.52 -9.52
N GLY A 30 7.58 -3.91 -10.67
CA GLY A 30 8.61 -3.17 -11.40
C GLY A 30 8.17 -1.76 -11.80
N ASN A 31 6.88 -1.57 -12.09
CA ASN A 31 6.32 -0.26 -12.40
C ASN A 31 6.42 0.71 -11.21
N SER A 32 6.08 0.24 -10.01
CA SER A 32 6.22 1.03 -8.78
C SER A 32 7.69 1.28 -8.44
N LEU A 33 8.55 0.27 -8.51
CA LEU A 33 9.98 0.42 -8.24
C LEU A 33 10.65 1.41 -9.20
N LYS A 34 10.30 1.38 -10.48
CA LYS A 34 10.81 2.32 -11.49
C LYS A 34 10.47 3.78 -11.15
N GLN A 35 9.28 4.03 -10.59
CA GLN A 35 8.90 5.36 -10.14
C GLN A 35 9.63 5.74 -8.85
N LEU A 36 9.64 4.86 -7.84
CA LEU A 36 10.28 5.11 -6.55
C LEU A 36 11.78 5.44 -6.69
N LYS A 37 12.49 4.79 -7.63
CA LYS A 37 13.91 5.07 -7.90
C LYS A 37 14.19 6.47 -8.44
N LYS A 38 13.19 7.16 -8.97
CA LYS A 38 13.32 8.54 -9.47
C LYS A 38 13.08 9.59 -8.38
N LEU A 39 12.57 9.16 -7.22
CA LEU A 39 12.26 10.03 -6.11
C LEU A 39 13.46 10.10 -5.14
N ASP A 40 13.63 11.25 -4.48
CA ASP A 40 14.64 11.44 -3.44
C ASP A 40 14.18 10.75 -2.14
N LEU A 41 14.40 9.44 -2.07
CA LEU A 41 14.04 8.59 -0.94
C LEU A 41 15.30 8.07 -0.24
N GLN A 42 15.32 8.12 1.09
CA GLN A 42 16.43 7.58 1.88
C GLN A 42 16.62 6.08 1.67
N SER A 43 15.53 5.33 1.55
CA SER A 43 15.58 3.89 1.29
C SER A 43 14.28 3.38 0.70
N ILE A 44 14.39 2.28 -0.04
CA ILE A 44 13.26 1.50 -0.55
C ILE A 44 13.31 0.13 0.12
N SER A 45 12.21 -0.24 0.78
CA SER A 45 12.05 -1.54 1.45
C SER A 45 10.90 -2.33 0.83
N ILE A 46 11.01 -3.66 0.82
CA ILE A 46 9.96 -4.54 0.32
C ILE A 46 9.64 -5.64 1.34
N THR A 47 8.36 -5.98 1.47
CA THR A 47 7.94 -7.22 2.14
C THR A 47 7.77 -8.32 1.10
N VAL A 48 8.31 -9.50 1.37
CA VAL A 48 8.18 -10.70 0.53
C VAL A 48 7.54 -11.83 1.33
N GLY A 49 6.84 -12.73 0.63
CA GLY A 49 6.14 -13.86 1.27
C GLY A 49 6.07 -15.06 0.32
N TYR A 50 4.88 -15.36 -0.19
CA TYR A 50 4.70 -16.46 -1.13
C TYR A 50 5.64 -16.33 -2.33
N LYS A 51 6.40 -17.41 -2.64
CA LYS A 51 7.46 -17.40 -3.69
C LYS A 51 8.45 -16.23 -3.52
N GLY A 52 8.75 -15.92 -2.27
CA GLY A 52 9.51 -14.71 -1.90
C GLY A 52 10.96 -14.70 -2.40
N ALA A 53 11.59 -15.85 -2.67
CA ALA A 53 12.98 -15.91 -3.14
C ALA A 53 13.17 -15.24 -4.51
N GLU A 54 12.31 -15.53 -5.48
CA GLU A 54 12.34 -14.92 -6.81
C GLU A 54 12.08 -13.43 -6.76
N LEU A 55 11.09 -13.02 -5.94
CA LEU A 55 10.78 -11.61 -5.73
C LEU A 55 11.93 -10.87 -5.03
N ALA A 56 12.59 -11.51 -4.07
CA ALA A 56 13.74 -10.92 -3.38
C ALA A 56 14.92 -10.72 -4.34
N GLU A 57 15.23 -11.72 -5.17
CA GLU A 57 16.28 -11.61 -6.20
C GLU A 57 15.98 -10.48 -7.19
N TYR A 58 14.74 -10.40 -7.68
CA TYR A 58 14.31 -9.31 -8.55
C TYR A 58 14.45 -7.94 -7.87
N ALA A 59 13.97 -7.81 -6.63
CA ALA A 59 14.04 -6.58 -5.87
C ALA A 59 15.49 -6.11 -5.63
N ILE A 60 16.42 -7.03 -5.34
CA ILE A 60 17.86 -6.71 -5.20
C ILE A 60 18.42 -6.16 -6.52
N LYS A 61 18.13 -6.82 -7.64
CA LYS A 61 18.55 -6.36 -8.98
C LYS A 61 17.97 -4.97 -9.31
N GLU A 62 16.77 -4.69 -8.82
CA GLU A 62 16.13 -3.39 -8.95
C GLU A 62 16.59 -2.34 -7.92
N GLY A 63 17.58 -2.64 -7.08
CA GLY A 63 18.17 -1.68 -6.14
C GLY A 63 17.32 -1.41 -4.89
N VAL A 64 16.49 -2.35 -4.47
CA VAL A 64 15.79 -2.28 -3.17
C VAL A 64 16.80 -2.47 -2.05
N HIS A 65 16.73 -1.63 -1.03
CA HIS A 65 17.72 -1.57 0.05
C HIS A 65 17.45 -2.60 1.16
N ASN A 66 16.17 -2.89 1.46
CA ASN A 66 15.80 -3.78 2.55
C ASN A 66 14.69 -4.75 2.11
N ILE A 67 14.81 -6.00 2.55
CA ILE A 67 13.84 -7.06 2.27
C ILE A 67 13.39 -7.68 3.60
N PHE A 68 12.09 -7.65 3.85
CA PHE A 68 11.48 -8.26 5.03
C PHE A 68 10.69 -9.50 4.63
N ASN A 69 11.08 -10.66 5.11
CA ASN A 69 10.29 -11.87 4.94
C ASN A 69 9.09 -11.84 5.89
N THR A 70 7.90 -11.74 5.30
CA THR A 70 6.62 -11.73 6.01
C THR A 70 5.73 -12.89 5.55
N ASN A 71 6.34 -14.03 5.13
CA ASN A 71 5.60 -15.22 4.74
C ASN A 71 4.73 -15.70 5.91
N GLU A 72 3.45 -16.00 5.62
CA GLU A 72 2.46 -16.42 6.62
C GLU A 72 2.18 -15.40 7.73
N LYS A 73 2.58 -14.16 7.53
CA LYS A 73 2.29 -13.03 8.42
C LYS A 73 1.30 -12.08 7.77
N GLY A 74 0.59 -11.33 8.60
CA GLY A 74 -0.28 -10.26 8.13
C GLY A 74 0.50 -9.08 7.54
N ASN A 75 -0.21 -8.22 6.83
CA ASN A 75 0.39 -7.13 6.07
C ASN A 75 0.92 -5.96 6.93
N ALA A 76 0.58 -5.91 8.23
CA ALA A 76 1.12 -4.93 9.20
C ALA A 76 2.19 -5.53 10.13
N TRP A 77 2.39 -6.85 10.12
CA TRP A 77 3.32 -7.55 11.02
C TRP A 77 4.71 -6.92 11.07
N TRP A 78 5.26 -6.52 9.93
CA TRP A 78 6.61 -5.95 9.80
C TRP A 78 6.79 -4.69 10.65
N MET A 79 5.76 -3.89 10.81
CA MET A 79 5.78 -2.63 11.54
C MET A 79 6.04 -2.81 13.04
N TYR A 80 5.59 -3.91 13.62
CA TYR A 80 5.75 -4.22 15.04
C TYR A 80 6.93 -5.15 15.34
N ASN A 81 7.39 -5.92 14.34
CA ASN A 81 8.31 -7.04 14.57
C ASN A 81 9.68 -6.86 13.90
N THR A 82 9.94 -5.71 13.29
CA THR A 82 11.23 -5.33 12.73
C THR A 82 11.79 -4.09 13.44
N LEU A 83 13.02 -3.72 13.13
CA LEU A 83 13.62 -2.48 13.66
C LEU A 83 12.88 -1.22 13.20
N LEU A 84 12.06 -1.30 12.16
CA LEU A 84 11.23 -0.17 11.72
C LEU A 84 10.28 0.34 12.81
N LYS A 85 9.92 -0.48 13.80
CA LYS A 85 9.12 -0.03 14.95
C LYS A 85 9.71 1.14 15.72
N GLN A 86 11.04 1.36 15.63
CA GLN A 86 11.75 2.44 16.30
C GLN A 86 11.93 3.67 15.41
N LEU A 87 11.55 3.58 14.14
CA LEU A 87 11.72 4.66 13.18
C LEU A 87 10.71 5.79 13.46
N ASP A 88 11.21 6.92 13.91
CA ASP A 88 10.42 8.15 14.11
C ASP A 88 10.53 9.06 12.88
N ALA A 89 10.10 8.51 11.74
CA ALA A 89 10.04 9.21 10.46
C ALA A 89 8.87 8.68 9.62
N PRO A 90 8.33 9.50 8.70
CA PRO A 90 7.24 9.05 7.83
C PRO A 90 7.72 7.99 6.85
N LEU A 91 6.92 6.94 6.70
CA LEU A 91 7.06 5.92 5.66
C LEU A 91 5.90 6.02 4.67
N LEU A 92 6.20 6.15 3.39
CA LEU A 92 5.23 5.93 2.32
C LEU A 92 5.08 4.42 2.10
N VAL A 93 3.88 3.90 2.30
CA VAL A 93 3.55 2.49 2.11
C VAL A 93 2.66 2.35 0.89
N LEU A 94 3.08 1.46 -0.02
CA LEU A 94 2.36 1.12 -1.25
C LEU A 94 2.06 -0.37 -1.29
N THR A 95 0.99 -0.75 -1.96
CA THR A 95 0.71 -2.14 -2.31
C THR A 95 1.19 -2.43 -3.74
N CYS A 96 1.73 -3.62 -3.98
CA CYS A 96 2.34 -3.99 -5.26
C CYS A 96 1.34 -4.20 -6.41
N ASP A 97 0.07 -4.25 -6.10
CA ASP A 97 -1.03 -4.49 -7.03
C ASP A 97 -1.64 -3.19 -7.60
N ASN A 98 -1.13 -2.05 -7.18
CA ASN A 98 -1.59 -0.77 -7.70
C ASN A 98 -0.74 -0.31 -8.89
N ILE A 99 -1.42 0.04 -9.96
CA ILE A 99 -0.89 0.89 -11.00
C ILE A 99 -1.18 2.32 -10.55
N VAL A 100 -0.14 3.06 -10.25
CA VAL A 100 -0.26 4.40 -9.69
C VAL A 100 0.85 5.31 -10.23
N GLU A 101 0.49 6.54 -10.57
CA GLU A 101 1.46 7.63 -10.75
C GLU A 101 1.75 8.21 -9.37
N ILE A 102 3.01 8.16 -8.92
CA ILE A 102 3.40 8.60 -7.57
C ILE A 102 3.82 10.07 -7.62
N ASP A 103 2.98 10.94 -7.08
CA ASP A 103 3.27 12.37 -6.86
C ASP A 103 3.71 12.59 -5.41
N LEU A 104 5.01 12.39 -5.14
CA LEU A 104 5.56 12.48 -3.79
C LEU A 104 5.44 13.90 -3.22
N GLU A 105 5.54 14.92 -4.05
CA GLU A 105 5.44 16.33 -3.63
C GLU A 105 4.03 16.60 -3.08
N TRP A 106 3.00 16.24 -3.85
CA TRP A 106 1.61 16.37 -3.41
C TRP A 106 1.33 15.55 -2.14
N ILE A 107 1.78 14.27 -2.10
CA ILE A 107 1.57 13.38 -0.96
C ILE A 107 2.23 13.97 0.30
N SER A 108 3.45 14.47 0.18
CA SER A 108 4.18 15.11 1.29
C SER A 108 3.51 16.40 1.76
N ALA A 109 3.03 17.22 0.81
CA ALA A 109 2.28 18.44 1.14
C ALA A 109 1.00 18.13 1.92
N GLN A 110 0.25 17.09 1.53
CA GLN A 110 -0.93 16.64 2.28
C GLN A 110 -0.56 16.17 3.70
N TYR A 111 0.52 15.40 3.85
CA TYR A 111 0.97 14.92 5.16
C TYR A 111 1.35 16.07 6.09
N LEU A 112 2.06 17.07 5.59
CA LEU A 112 2.44 18.26 6.37
C LEU A 112 1.23 19.15 6.69
N LYS A 113 0.29 19.32 5.74
CA LYS A 113 -0.97 20.06 5.92
C LYS A 113 -1.79 19.52 7.10
N HIS A 114 -1.73 18.22 7.34
CA HIS A 114 -2.40 17.55 8.46
C HIS A 114 -1.51 17.39 9.71
N ASN A 115 -0.46 18.22 9.87
CA ASN A 115 0.45 18.23 11.02
C ASN A 115 1.18 16.88 11.25
N SER A 116 1.60 16.22 10.18
CA SER A 116 2.35 14.96 10.23
C SER A 116 1.68 13.91 11.13
N PRO A 117 0.48 13.45 10.79
CA PRO A 117 -0.32 12.55 11.61
C PRO A 117 0.35 11.19 11.81
N THR A 118 -0.11 10.43 12.78
CA THR A 118 0.36 9.06 13.05
C THR A 118 0.19 8.16 11.83
N CYS A 119 -0.97 8.25 11.18
CA CYS A 119 -1.25 7.57 9.91
C CYS A 119 -2.21 8.41 9.06
N MET A 120 -1.91 8.51 7.77
CA MET A 120 -2.75 9.17 6.77
C MET A 120 -2.98 8.23 5.60
N LEU A 121 -4.25 7.92 5.31
CA LEU A 121 -4.64 7.21 4.10
C LEU A 121 -4.81 8.21 2.95
N ILE A 122 -4.43 7.79 1.75
CA ILE A 122 -4.62 8.53 0.52
C ILE A 122 -5.84 7.96 -0.20
N PRO A 123 -7.01 8.60 -0.12
CA PRO A 123 -8.21 8.09 -0.78
C PRO A 123 -8.19 8.40 -2.29
N VAL A 124 -8.92 7.57 -3.03
CA VAL A 124 -9.21 7.77 -4.46
C VAL A 124 -10.72 7.70 -4.70
N THR A 125 -11.16 8.21 -5.85
CA THR A 125 -12.53 8.00 -6.32
C THR A 125 -12.72 6.51 -6.65
N PRO A 126 -13.83 5.88 -6.21
CA PRO A 126 -14.15 4.51 -6.55
C PRO A 126 -14.17 4.27 -8.06
N VAL A 127 -13.56 3.14 -8.48
CA VAL A 127 -13.52 2.71 -9.88
C VAL A 127 -14.44 1.49 -10.04
N ASP A 128 -15.28 1.49 -11.05
CA ASP A 128 -16.20 0.37 -11.31
C ASP A 128 -15.44 -0.94 -11.49
N GLY A 129 -15.94 -1.99 -10.82
CA GLY A 129 -15.32 -3.32 -10.83
C GLY A 129 -14.09 -3.47 -9.95
N ILE A 130 -13.64 -2.42 -9.25
CA ILE A 130 -12.56 -2.48 -8.24
C ILE A 130 -13.17 -2.50 -6.84
N GLU A 131 -12.82 -3.51 -6.07
CA GLU A 131 -13.17 -3.59 -4.65
C GLU A 131 -12.22 -2.71 -3.82
N GLY A 132 -12.76 -1.97 -2.87
CA GLY A 132 -12.01 -1.15 -1.94
C GLY A 132 -12.72 -0.98 -0.61
N ASP A 133 -12.02 -0.47 0.38
CA ASP A 133 -12.59 -0.10 1.66
C ASP A 133 -13.06 1.36 1.56
N PHE A 134 -14.38 1.57 1.49
CA PHE A 134 -15.00 2.90 1.48
C PHE A 134 -14.70 3.64 2.79
N ILE A 135 -14.36 4.91 2.68
CA ILE A 135 -13.91 5.74 3.79
C ILE A 135 -15.00 6.73 4.18
N GLN A 136 -15.42 6.70 5.44
CA GLN A 136 -16.26 7.75 6.04
C GLN A 136 -15.38 8.70 6.85
N THR A 137 -15.52 10.00 6.61
CA THR A 137 -14.74 11.03 7.30
C THR A 137 -15.61 12.08 7.97
N LYS A 138 -15.07 12.66 9.06
CA LYS A 138 -15.57 13.89 9.67
C LYS A 138 -14.37 14.80 9.89
N ASN A 139 -14.35 15.97 9.25
CA ASN A 139 -13.22 16.90 9.31
C ASN A 139 -11.86 16.25 9.01
N ASN A 140 -11.80 15.44 7.95
CA ASN A 140 -10.65 14.64 7.53
C ASN A 140 -10.24 13.50 8.48
N GLN A 141 -10.79 13.40 9.68
CA GLN A 141 -10.65 12.20 10.50
C GLN A 141 -11.46 11.05 9.89
N ILE A 142 -10.85 9.90 9.75
CA ILE A 142 -11.54 8.68 9.34
C ILE A 142 -12.29 8.15 10.55
N ILE A 143 -13.61 8.01 10.41
CA ILE A 143 -14.49 7.52 11.47
C ILE A 143 -14.96 6.08 11.22
N ASN A 144 -14.92 5.63 9.98
CA ASN A 144 -15.28 4.26 9.63
C ASN A 144 -14.64 3.84 8.29
N LEU A 145 -14.36 2.54 8.16
CA LEU A 145 -13.96 1.86 6.94
C LEU A 145 -14.94 0.71 6.67
N SER A 146 -15.52 0.64 5.48
CA SER A 146 -16.53 -0.37 5.13
C SER A 146 -16.35 -0.88 3.71
N ARG A 147 -16.56 -2.18 3.48
CA ARG A 147 -16.60 -2.76 2.12
C ARG A 147 -17.99 -2.69 1.48
N THR A 148 -19.01 -2.39 2.25
CA THR A 148 -20.40 -2.43 1.81
C THR A 148 -21.06 -1.07 1.81
N GLU A 149 -20.72 -0.19 2.73
CA GLU A 149 -21.29 1.15 2.85
C GLU A 149 -20.58 2.11 1.90
N LYS A 150 -21.14 2.32 0.72
CA LYS A 150 -20.55 3.16 -0.33
C LYS A 150 -20.45 4.61 0.10
N THR A 151 -19.30 5.20 -0.14
CA THR A 151 -19.00 6.62 -0.01
C THR A 151 -18.34 7.14 -1.29
N PRO A 152 -18.20 8.47 -1.48
CA PRO A 152 -17.53 9.03 -2.65
C PRO A 152 -16.04 8.69 -2.78
N ILE A 153 -15.42 8.16 -1.72
CA ILE A 153 -13.98 7.85 -1.66
C ILE A 153 -13.74 6.49 -1.04
N TYR A 154 -12.68 5.81 -1.47
CA TYR A 154 -12.19 4.60 -0.82
C TYR A 154 -10.65 4.52 -0.78
N GLY A 155 -10.11 3.61 0.03
CA GLY A 155 -8.69 3.43 0.24
C GLY A 155 -7.97 2.95 -1.00
N SER A 156 -6.95 3.68 -1.43
CA SER A 156 -6.11 3.34 -2.58
C SER A 156 -5.08 2.24 -2.31
N GLY A 157 -4.84 1.87 -1.03
CA GLY A 157 -3.68 1.08 -0.64
C GLY A 157 -2.38 1.91 -0.53
N ILE A 158 -2.49 3.24 -0.67
CA ILE A 158 -1.40 4.19 -0.41
C ILE A 158 -1.63 4.81 0.96
N GLN A 159 -0.61 4.80 1.80
CA GLN A 159 -0.67 5.48 3.11
C GLN A 159 0.70 6.01 3.51
N ILE A 160 0.71 7.10 4.29
CA ILE A 160 1.89 7.54 5.03
C ILE A 160 1.65 7.24 6.51
N LEU A 161 2.63 6.64 7.15
CA LEU A 161 2.57 6.32 8.57
C LEU A 161 3.93 6.55 9.24
N ASN A 162 3.89 6.82 10.54
CA ASN A 162 5.08 6.87 11.36
C ASN A 162 5.10 5.61 12.25
N PRO A 163 6.03 4.66 12.01
CA PRO A 163 6.04 3.38 12.72
C PRO A 163 6.19 3.52 14.23
N LYS A 164 7.05 4.44 14.69
CA LYS A 164 7.24 4.67 16.13
C LYS A 164 5.96 5.19 16.78
N LYS A 165 5.33 6.22 16.20
CA LYS A 165 4.07 6.77 16.73
C LYS A 165 2.97 5.70 16.80
N ILE A 166 2.86 4.83 15.78
CA ILE A 166 1.90 3.72 15.80
C ILE A 166 2.21 2.76 16.94
N ASN A 167 3.48 2.33 17.09
CA ASN A 167 3.87 1.41 18.18
C ASN A 167 3.67 2.01 19.57
N ASP A 168 3.77 3.33 19.71
CA ASP A 168 3.56 4.04 20.99
C ASP A 168 2.08 4.12 21.39
N CYS A 169 1.15 4.03 20.42
CA CYS A 169 -0.28 4.26 20.68
C CYS A 169 -1.21 3.07 20.33
N THR A 170 -0.69 1.96 19.79
CA THR A 170 -1.51 0.79 19.45
C THR A 170 -0.94 -0.49 20.05
N GLU A 171 -1.81 -1.46 20.27
CA GLU A 171 -1.43 -2.84 20.50
C GLU A 171 -0.96 -3.49 19.20
N LYS A 172 -0.08 -4.50 19.30
CA LYS A 172 0.41 -5.23 18.13
C LYS A 172 -0.72 -5.85 17.34
N ALA A 173 -0.70 -5.64 16.04
CA ALA A 173 -1.66 -6.22 15.10
C ALA A 173 -0.94 -6.83 13.89
N ASP A 174 -1.51 -7.88 13.33
CA ASP A 174 -0.94 -8.55 12.16
C ASP A 174 -1.39 -7.92 10.84
N ASN A 175 -2.54 -7.25 10.81
CA ASN A 175 -3.06 -6.63 9.61
C ASN A 175 -3.39 -5.14 9.81
N PHE A 176 -3.38 -4.38 8.71
CA PHE A 176 -3.64 -2.95 8.78
C PHE A 176 -5.07 -2.60 9.18
N TYR A 177 -6.03 -3.48 8.93
CA TYR A 177 -7.41 -3.19 9.32
C TYR A 177 -7.54 -3.06 10.84
N ASP A 178 -6.87 -3.95 11.60
CA ASP A 178 -6.85 -3.89 13.06
C ASP A 178 -6.07 -2.66 13.56
N VAL A 179 -4.97 -2.29 12.88
CA VAL A 179 -4.23 -1.04 13.19
C VAL A 179 -5.14 0.17 12.98
N TRP A 180 -5.79 0.25 11.83
CA TRP A 180 -6.67 1.39 11.51
C TRP A 180 -7.86 1.46 12.48
N THR A 181 -8.45 0.34 12.88
CA THR A 181 -9.53 0.30 13.89
C THR A 181 -9.08 0.92 15.20
N GLN A 182 -7.87 0.60 15.67
CA GLN A 182 -7.32 1.18 16.89
C GLN A 182 -7.03 2.69 16.73
N LEU A 183 -6.53 3.11 15.56
CA LEU A 183 -6.26 4.52 15.29
C LEU A 183 -7.55 5.34 15.13
N ILE A 184 -8.60 4.77 14.54
CA ILE A 184 -9.94 5.39 14.46
C ILE A 184 -10.49 5.63 15.85
N ALA A 185 -10.41 4.65 16.75
CA ALA A 185 -10.89 4.78 18.12
C ALA A 185 -10.19 5.90 18.92
N GLN A 186 -9.00 6.30 18.49
CA GLN A 186 -8.19 7.36 19.10
C GLN A 186 -8.18 8.66 18.27
N GLU A 187 -8.96 8.73 17.18
CA GLU A 187 -9.01 9.89 16.26
C GLU A 187 -7.65 10.21 15.60
N LEU A 188 -6.77 9.19 15.44
CA LEU A 188 -5.41 9.32 14.91
C LEU A 188 -5.26 8.88 13.44
N LEU A 189 -6.34 8.42 12.79
CA LEU A 189 -6.35 8.06 11.39
C LEU A 189 -6.96 9.18 10.54
N ILE A 190 -6.18 9.72 9.62
CA ILE A 190 -6.57 10.87 8.79
C ILE A 190 -6.71 10.43 7.33
N ALA A 191 -7.64 11.02 6.60
CA ALA A 191 -7.69 10.99 5.15
C ALA A 191 -7.10 12.28 4.57
N SER A 192 -6.23 12.16 3.56
CA SER A 192 -5.86 13.31 2.73
C SER A 192 -7.05 13.78 1.89
N GLU A 193 -6.87 14.82 1.10
CA GLU A 193 -7.74 15.10 -0.04
C GLU A 193 -7.71 13.90 -1.01
N THR A 194 -8.74 13.78 -1.86
CA THR A 194 -8.84 12.71 -2.86
C THR A 194 -7.70 12.82 -3.87
N TYR A 195 -6.98 11.73 -4.07
CA TYR A 195 -5.90 11.64 -5.05
C TYR A 195 -6.46 11.55 -6.46
N THR A 196 -6.03 12.44 -7.33
CA THR A 196 -6.59 12.60 -8.69
C THR A 196 -5.69 12.08 -9.80
N LYS A 197 -4.47 11.63 -9.47
CA LYS A 197 -3.57 11.03 -10.46
C LYS A 197 -4.01 9.59 -10.80
N THR A 198 -3.38 9.01 -11.79
CA THR A 198 -3.63 7.63 -12.21
C THR A 198 -3.56 6.67 -11.02
N TRP A 199 -4.61 5.94 -10.83
CA TRP A 199 -4.69 4.84 -9.87
C TRP A 199 -5.61 3.73 -10.37
N TYR A 200 -5.16 2.48 -10.27
CA TYR A 200 -5.95 1.30 -10.59
C TYR A 200 -5.41 0.10 -9.79
N SER A 201 -6.27 -0.76 -9.27
CA SER A 201 -5.86 -1.94 -8.51
C SER A 201 -6.13 -3.23 -9.29
N ILE A 202 -5.11 -4.08 -9.40
CA ILE A 202 -5.18 -5.36 -10.12
C ILE A 202 -5.26 -6.49 -9.11
N ASN A 203 -6.44 -7.10 -8.96
CA ASN A 203 -6.69 -8.19 -8.04
C ASN A 203 -7.17 -9.48 -8.73
N THR A 204 -7.58 -9.38 -10.00
CA THR A 204 -8.06 -10.49 -10.82
C THR A 204 -7.44 -10.42 -12.22
N GLU A 205 -7.49 -11.53 -12.97
CA GLU A 205 -7.04 -11.58 -14.36
C GLU A 205 -7.83 -10.62 -15.26
N ALA A 206 -9.14 -10.48 -15.05
CA ALA A 206 -9.97 -9.53 -15.79
C ALA A 206 -9.53 -8.08 -15.57
N GLN A 207 -9.14 -7.73 -14.33
CA GLN A 207 -8.61 -6.39 -14.00
C GLN A 207 -7.23 -6.18 -14.62
N LEU A 208 -6.38 -7.23 -14.68
CA LEU A 208 -5.09 -7.17 -15.38
C LEU A 208 -5.29 -6.80 -16.85
N HIS A 209 -6.15 -7.52 -17.57
CA HIS A 209 -6.44 -7.24 -18.99
C HIS A 209 -7.08 -5.86 -19.21
N THR A 210 -7.90 -5.39 -18.27
CA THR A 210 -8.45 -4.04 -18.34
C THR A 210 -7.35 -3.00 -18.17
N ALA A 211 -6.48 -3.18 -17.20
CA ALA A 211 -5.35 -2.27 -16.96
C ALA A 211 -4.38 -2.22 -18.15
N GLU A 212 -4.09 -3.37 -18.78
CA GLU A 212 -3.25 -3.44 -19.99
C GLU A 212 -3.82 -2.61 -21.13
N LYS A 213 -5.15 -2.55 -21.29
CA LYS A 213 -5.80 -1.72 -22.32
C LYS A 213 -5.82 -0.23 -22.01
N LEU A 214 -5.85 0.13 -20.72
CA LEU A 214 -5.97 1.52 -20.27
C LEU A 214 -4.61 2.22 -20.14
N TYR A 215 -3.55 1.46 -19.85
CA TYR A 215 -2.25 1.99 -19.45
C TYR A 215 -1.09 1.47 -20.33
N THR A 216 -1.42 1.17 -21.59
CA THR A 216 -0.43 0.77 -22.62
C THR A 216 0.22 1.98 -23.24
#